data_fc4d95d7fcd801c772b911c5b10e9b0a
#
_entry.id   fc4d95d7fcd801c772b911c5b10e9b0a
#
_cell.length_a   1.000
_cell.length_b   1.000
_cell.length_c   1.000
_cell.angle_alpha   90.00
_cell.angle_beta   90.00
_cell.angle_gamma   90.00
#
_symmetry.space_group_name_H-M   'P 1'
#
loop_
_entity.id
_entity.type
_entity.pdbx_description
1 polymer ?
#
loop_
_entity_poly.entity_id
_entity_poly.type
_entity_poly.pdbx_seq_one_letter_code
_entity_poly.pdbx_strand_id
1 'polypeptide(L)'
;GLSYIGSEEAWYRAERAEKFIARDKAIGASIIGFTIRKEDSSKYTDIDSFAVAGGKLVPISPQNAQYNVIQEYNKDSSTPIKLAESESFTVADAYAWVLEGRYDAFFDIKLSFEKAVTNEDGAYHQYADKLTWFPYKGIETYPLIHKSSTNEEFAKAYDEAIQELQEDGTISKLSTEYFGEDVFSYVTK
;
A
#
# COMPACT_ATOMS: atom_id res chain seq x y z
N GLY A 1 -3.51 24.46 -0.10
CA GLY A 1 -2.54 23.52 -0.63
C GLY A 1 -3.18 22.19 -0.94
N LEU A 2 -2.63 21.50 -1.92
CA LEU A 2 -3.03 20.13 -2.26
C LEU A 2 -2.35 19.15 -1.29
N SER A 3 -3.10 18.18 -0.82
CA SER A 3 -2.59 17.02 -0.09
C SER A 3 -3.17 15.76 -0.69
N TYR A 4 -2.67 14.60 -0.32
CA TYR A 4 -3.09 13.32 -0.89
C TYR A 4 -3.49 12.34 0.20
N ILE A 5 -4.39 11.43 -0.16
CA ILE A 5 -4.89 10.39 0.73
C ILE A 5 -4.92 9.06 -0.02
N GLY A 6 -4.46 8.01 0.64
CA GLY A 6 -4.57 6.64 0.14
C GLY A 6 -5.87 6.01 0.55
N SER A 7 -6.51 5.35 -0.38
CA SER A 7 -7.76 4.60 -0.34
C SER A 7 -9.07 5.42 -0.33
N GLU A 8 -10.05 4.88 -1.01
CA GLU A 8 -11.42 5.41 -1.06
C GLU A 8 -12.08 5.43 0.33
N GLU A 9 -11.85 4.40 1.14
CA GLU A 9 -12.38 4.31 2.51
C GLU A 9 -11.88 5.43 3.43
N ALA A 10 -10.65 5.92 3.21
CA ALA A 10 -10.12 7.03 3.97
C ALA A 10 -10.88 8.33 3.71
N TRP A 11 -11.61 8.45 2.57
CA TRP A 11 -12.49 9.57 2.26
C TRP A 11 -13.75 9.60 3.10
N TYR A 12 -14.32 8.43 3.40
CA TYR A 12 -15.62 8.30 4.08
C TYR A 12 -15.57 8.54 5.58
N ARG A 13 -14.43 8.93 6.14
CA ARG A 13 -14.42 9.46 7.51
C ARG A 13 -15.16 10.80 7.52
N ALA A 14 -16.24 10.90 8.31
CA ALA A 14 -17.16 12.05 8.36
C ALA A 14 -16.42 13.40 8.45
N GLU A 15 -15.35 13.49 9.23
CA GLU A 15 -14.54 14.70 9.38
C GLU A 15 -13.87 15.18 8.08
N ARG A 16 -13.52 14.25 7.18
CA ARG A 16 -12.91 14.58 5.88
C ARG A 16 -13.96 15.00 4.88
N ALA A 17 -15.10 14.32 4.86
CA ALA A 17 -16.21 14.66 3.98
C ALA A 17 -16.76 16.07 4.24
N GLU A 18 -16.64 16.59 5.46
CA GLU A 18 -17.01 17.97 5.79
C GLU A 18 -16.07 19.01 5.18
N LYS A 19 -14.76 18.72 5.13
CA LYS A 19 -13.71 19.70 4.80
C LYS A 19 -13.18 19.62 3.39
N PHE A 20 -13.30 18.47 2.74
CA PHE A 20 -12.71 18.20 1.43
C PHE A 20 -13.73 17.73 0.41
N ILE A 21 -13.44 18.01 -0.87
CA ILE A 21 -14.24 17.54 -2.00
C ILE A 21 -13.80 16.13 -2.34
N ALA A 22 -14.72 15.17 -2.34
CA ALA A 22 -14.44 13.79 -2.74
C ALA A 22 -14.04 13.72 -4.23
N ARG A 23 -13.03 12.90 -4.54
CA ARG A 23 -12.55 12.63 -5.90
C ARG A 23 -12.72 11.16 -6.22
N ASP A 24 -13.14 10.86 -7.45
CA ASP A 24 -13.35 9.51 -7.96
C ASP A 24 -12.24 9.05 -8.92
N LYS A 25 -11.26 9.94 -9.20
CA LYS A 25 -10.12 9.66 -10.06
C LYS A 25 -8.82 9.67 -9.26
N ALA A 26 -8.20 8.49 -9.14
CA ALA A 26 -6.90 8.35 -8.53
C ALA A 26 -5.81 8.94 -9.42
N ILE A 27 -4.85 9.64 -8.81
CA ILE A 27 -3.66 10.17 -9.50
C ILE A 27 -2.48 9.20 -9.45
N GLY A 28 -2.52 8.24 -8.55
CA GLY A 28 -1.47 7.25 -8.35
C GLY A 28 -1.97 6.05 -7.56
N ALA A 29 -1.09 5.09 -7.38
CA ALA A 29 -1.33 3.96 -6.49
C ALA A 29 -0.03 3.54 -5.80
N SER A 30 -0.15 3.03 -4.58
CA SER A 30 0.96 2.39 -3.86
C SER A 30 0.73 0.89 -3.84
N ILE A 31 1.69 0.12 -4.31
CA ILE A 31 1.63 -1.34 -4.22
C ILE A 31 1.99 -1.74 -2.80
N ILE A 32 1.12 -2.49 -2.12
CA ILE A 32 1.38 -3.09 -0.83
C ILE A 32 1.58 -4.60 -0.96
N GLY A 33 2.37 -5.15 -0.07
CA GLY A 33 2.70 -6.57 -0.08
C GLY A 33 3.51 -6.99 1.14
N PHE A 34 4.15 -8.10 1.02
CA PHE A 34 4.77 -8.82 2.12
C PHE A 34 6.28 -8.86 1.98
N THR A 35 6.99 -8.31 2.96
CA THR A 35 8.40 -8.60 3.17
C THR A 35 8.53 -9.86 3.99
N ILE A 36 9.21 -10.86 3.44
CA ILE A 36 9.43 -12.18 4.07
C ILE A 36 10.90 -12.54 4.04
N ARG A 37 11.29 -13.56 4.81
CA ARG A 37 12.61 -14.18 4.65
C ARG A 37 12.73 -14.82 3.26
N LYS A 38 13.86 -14.65 2.63
CA LYS A 38 14.11 -15.20 1.28
C LYS A 38 14.02 -16.72 1.24
N GLU A 39 14.39 -17.38 2.31
CA GLU A 39 14.28 -18.84 2.47
C GLU A 39 12.83 -19.35 2.47
N ASP A 40 11.86 -18.49 2.85
CA ASP A 40 10.44 -18.81 2.87
C ASP A 40 9.73 -18.49 1.54
N SER A 41 10.43 -18.01 0.52
CA SER A 41 9.84 -17.58 -0.77
C SER A 41 9.11 -18.68 -1.53
N SER A 42 9.45 -19.94 -1.33
CA SER A 42 8.72 -21.08 -1.89
C SER A 42 7.47 -21.45 -1.10
N LYS A 43 7.40 -21.05 0.18
CA LYS A 43 6.27 -21.31 1.08
C LYS A 43 5.21 -20.21 0.98
N TYR A 44 5.65 -18.95 0.85
CA TYR A 44 4.79 -17.78 0.78
C TYR A 44 4.96 -17.11 -0.59
N THR A 45 4.08 -17.42 -1.53
CA THR A 45 4.09 -16.89 -2.90
C THR A 45 3.05 -15.80 -3.12
N ASP A 46 2.01 -15.79 -2.32
CA ASP A 46 0.87 -14.88 -2.34
C ASP A 46 0.19 -14.83 -0.97
N ILE A 47 -0.82 -13.97 -0.83
CA ILE A 47 -1.57 -13.83 0.43
C ILE A 47 -2.29 -15.11 0.83
N ASP A 48 -2.78 -15.89 -0.12
CA ASP A 48 -3.52 -17.12 0.16
C ASP A 48 -2.61 -18.20 0.73
N SER A 49 -1.44 -18.41 0.14
CA SER A 49 -0.43 -19.35 0.66
C SER A 49 0.08 -18.92 2.03
N PHE A 50 0.23 -17.61 2.26
CA PHE A 50 0.59 -17.06 3.56
C PHE A 50 -0.48 -17.35 4.62
N ALA A 51 -1.75 -17.09 4.29
CA ALA A 51 -2.89 -17.30 5.17
C ALA A 51 -3.10 -18.79 5.49
N VAL A 52 -3.08 -19.67 4.47
CA VAL A 52 -3.23 -21.13 4.63
C VAL A 52 -2.13 -21.72 5.51
N ALA A 53 -0.90 -21.21 5.38
CA ALA A 53 0.22 -21.64 6.21
C ALA A 53 0.17 -21.09 7.66
N GLY A 54 -0.82 -20.25 7.98
CA GLY A 54 -0.95 -19.63 9.30
C GLY A 54 0.14 -18.58 9.59
N GLY A 55 0.61 -17.88 8.56
CA GLY A 55 1.65 -16.88 8.66
C GLY A 55 1.31 -15.75 9.64
N LYS A 56 2.32 -15.31 10.38
CA LYS A 56 2.19 -14.26 11.39
C LYS A 56 2.70 -12.93 10.84
N LEU A 57 1.84 -11.91 10.85
CA LEU A 57 2.22 -10.54 10.49
C LEU A 57 2.81 -9.77 11.67
N VAL A 58 3.81 -8.94 11.39
CA VAL A 58 4.19 -7.84 12.27
C VAL A 58 2.94 -7.00 12.55
N PRO A 59 2.71 -6.53 13.81
CA PRO A 59 1.51 -5.79 14.17
C PRO A 59 1.24 -4.61 13.25
N ILE A 60 -0.03 -4.41 12.90
CA ILE A 60 -0.47 -3.29 12.06
C ILE A 60 -1.42 -2.44 12.88
N SER A 61 -1.16 -1.14 12.97
CA SER A 61 -2.05 -0.21 13.64
C SER A 61 -3.44 -0.19 12.96
N PRO A 62 -4.54 -0.28 13.72
CA PRO A 62 -5.90 -0.20 13.17
C PRO A 62 -6.21 1.09 12.40
N GLN A 63 -5.37 2.11 12.54
CA GLN A 63 -5.51 3.38 11.84
C GLN A 63 -4.81 3.40 10.48
N ASN A 64 -4.01 2.39 10.17
CA ASN A 64 -3.30 2.29 8.90
C ASN A 64 -4.18 1.67 7.81
N ALA A 65 -3.97 2.10 6.56
CA ALA A 65 -4.67 1.54 5.41
C ALA A 65 -4.40 0.03 5.24
N GLN A 66 -3.18 -0.42 5.54
CA GLN A 66 -2.79 -1.84 5.50
C GLN A 66 -3.65 -2.71 6.42
N TYR A 67 -4.07 -2.20 7.58
CA TYR A 67 -4.96 -2.92 8.48
C TYR A 67 -6.31 -3.21 7.82
N ASN A 68 -6.92 -2.21 7.20
CA ASN A 68 -8.19 -2.37 6.49
C ASN A 68 -8.07 -3.36 5.32
N VAL A 69 -6.95 -3.33 4.60
CA VAL A 69 -6.71 -4.26 3.48
C VAL A 69 -6.69 -5.73 3.95
N ILE A 70 -6.03 -6.03 5.06
CA ILE A 70 -6.05 -7.38 5.63
C ILE A 70 -7.44 -7.73 6.18
N GLN A 71 -8.15 -6.77 6.77
CA GLN A 71 -9.53 -6.99 7.23
C GLN A 71 -10.48 -7.32 6.07
N GLU A 72 -10.35 -6.61 4.92
CA GLU A 72 -11.13 -6.92 3.72
C GLU A 72 -10.82 -8.33 3.20
N TYR A 73 -9.55 -8.70 3.07
CA TYR A 73 -9.18 -10.08 2.73
C TYR A 73 -9.82 -11.10 3.66
N ASN A 74 -9.81 -10.83 4.97
CA ASN A 74 -10.32 -11.74 5.99
C ASN A 74 -11.85 -11.96 5.93
N LYS A 75 -12.62 -10.99 5.36
CA LYS A 75 -14.09 -11.13 5.23
C LYS A 75 -14.49 -12.33 4.37
N ASP A 76 -13.75 -12.57 3.31
CA ASP A 76 -14.06 -13.60 2.31
C ASP A 76 -13.15 -14.84 2.43
N SER A 77 -12.14 -14.78 3.31
CA SER A 77 -11.18 -15.88 3.47
C SER A 77 -11.65 -16.95 4.43
N SER A 78 -11.55 -18.20 4.03
CA SER A 78 -11.73 -19.36 4.91
C SER A 78 -10.59 -19.56 5.92
N THR A 79 -9.46 -18.90 5.68
CA THR A 79 -8.25 -18.93 6.52
C THR A 79 -7.81 -17.49 6.85
N PRO A 80 -8.51 -16.79 7.74
CA PRO A 80 -8.22 -15.39 8.03
C PRO A 80 -6.84 -15.21 8.66
N ILE A 81 -6.13 -14.18 8.24
CA ILE A 81 -4.84 -13.77 8.81
C ILE A 81 -5.11 -13.11 10.16
N LYS A 82 -4.47 -13.59 11.21
CA LYS A 82 -4.56 -12.99 12.54
C LYS A 82 -3.76 -11.70 12.59
N LEU A 83 -4.44 -10.61 12.96
CA LEU A 83 -3.81 -9.34 13.26
C LEU A 83 -3.41 -9.33 14.75
N ALA A 84 -2.12 -9.20 15.03
CA ALA A 84 -1.61 -9.08 16.39
C ALA A 84 -2.04 -7.74 17.01
N GLU A 85 -2.09 -7.68 18.34
CA GLU A 85 -2.29 -6.43 19.05
C GLU A 85 -1.19 -5.44 18.68
N SER A 86 -1.59 -4.18 18.48
CA SER A 86 -0.66 -3.12 18.09
C SER A 86 0.32 -2.84 19.22
N GLU A 87 1.61 -2.94 18.91
CA GLU A 87 2.70 -2.48 19.76
C GLU A 87 3.50 -1.41 19.03
N SER A 88 4.16 -0.53 19.78
CA SER A 88 5.02 0.47 19.19
C SER A 88 6.35 -0.17 18.77
N PHE A 89 6.73 0.03 17.50
CA PHE A 89 7.99 -0.48 16.94
C PHE A 89 8.49 0.44 15.83
N THR A 90 9.76 0.30 15.49
CA THR A 90 10.37 0.94 14.34
C THR A 90 10.39 0.01 13.13
N VAL A 91 10.63 0.55 11.94
CA VAL A 91 10.82 -0.27 10.73
C VAL A 91 12.01 -1.23 10.90
N ALA A 92 13.06 -0.79 11.62
CA ALA A 92 14.19 -1.64 11.97
C ALA A 92 13.78 -2.87 12.79
N ASP A 93 12.91 -2.66 13.79
CA ASP A 93 12.38 -3.75 14.62
C ASP A 93 11.56 -4.72 13.76
N ALA A 94 10.75 -4.22 12.83
CA ALA A 94 9.95 -5.06 11.94
C ALA A 94 10.81 -6.00 11.10
N TYR A 95 11.88 -5.49 10.47
CA TYR A 95 12.82 -6.32 9.70
C TYR A 95 13.57 -7.30 10.60
N ALA A 96 14.04 -6.88 11.77
CA ALA A 96 14.70 -7.76 12.72
C ALA A 96 13.77 -8.90 13.17
N TRP A 97 12.52 -8.61 13.50
CA TRP A 97 11.54 -9.60 13.94
C TRP A 97 11.20 -10.62 12.84
N VAL A 98 11.17 -10.20 11.57
CA VAL A 98 11.00 -11.14 10.45
C VAL A 98 12.23 -12.02 10.29
N LEU A 99 13.43 -11.44 10.35
CA LEU A 99 14.68 -12.20 10.25
C LEU A 99 14.89 -13.21 11.39
N GLU A 100 14.46 -12.84 12.60
CA GLU A 100 14.56 -13.69 13.81
C GLU A 100 13.43 -14.74 13.89
N GLY A 101 12.44 -14.68 13.02
CA GLY A 101 11.32 -15.60 13.00
C GLY A 101 10.26 -15.34 14.07
N ARG A 102 10.27 -14.16 14.72
CA ARG A 102 9.20 -13.75 15.64
C ARG A 102 7.88 -13.56 14.89
N TYR A 103 7.97 -13.00 13.69
CA TYR A 103 6.91 -12.88 12.70
C TYR A 103 7.39 -13.45 11.35
N ASP A 104 6.45 -13.83 10.49
CA ASP A 104 6.76 -14.40 9.19
C ASP A 104 6.83 -13.34 8.10
N ALA A 105 6.08 -12.25 8.24
CA ALA A 105 6.09 -11.16 7.27
C ALA A 105 5.85 -9.78 7.90
N PHE A 106 6.43 -8.76 7.24
CA PHE A 106 6.09 -7.35 7.43
C PHE A 106 5.30 -6.87 6.22
N PHE A 107 4.07 -6.43 6.44
CA PHE A 107 3.13 -6.00 5.40
C PHE A 107 3.23 -4.50 5.20
N ASP A 108 3.87 -4.07 4.10
CA ASP A 108 4.18 -2.67 3.84
C ASP A 108 4.24 -2.35 2.35
N ILE A 109 4.47 -1.09 2.02
CA ILE A 109 4.53 -0.54 0.67
C ILE A 109 5.81 -1.00 -0.03
N LYS A 110 5.70 -1.42 -1.31
CA LYS A 110 6.83 -1.84 -2.16
C LYS A 110 7.96 -0.82 -2.18
N LEU A 111 7.63 0.45 -2.41
CA LEU A 111 8.60 1.51 -2.49
C LEU A 111 9.39 1.71 -1.19
N SER A 112 8.76 1.45 -0.03
CA SER A 112 9.45 1.48 1.27
C SER A 112 10.48 0.36 1.35
N PHE A 113 10.12 -0.86 0.95
CA PHE A 113 11.05 -1.99 0.89
C PHE A 113 12.19 -1.73 -0.09
N GLU A 114 11.89 -1.25 -1.29
CA GLU A 114 12.91 -0.95 -2.31
C GLU A 114 13.91 0.09 -1.82
N LYS A 115 13.44 1.19 -1.26
CA LYS A 115 14.30 2.25 -0.71
C LYS A 115 15.12 1.81 0.50
N ALA A 116 14.56 0.97 1.35
CA ALA A 116 15.19 0.57 2.60
C ALA A 116 16.14 -0.61 2.43
N VAL A 117 15.79 -1.59 1.59
CA VAL A 117 16.47 -2.88 1.48
C VAL A 117 17.13 -3.09 0.12
N THR A 118 16.39 -2.87 -0.98
CA THR A 118 16.89 -3.18 -2.33
C THR A 118 17.92 -2.17 -2.82
N ASN A 119 17.71 -0.89 -2.53
CA ASN A 119 18.63 0.17 -2.92
C ASN A 119 19.96 0.03 -2.18
N GLU A 120 21.07 0.17 -2.91
CA GLU A 120 22.44 0.09 -2.35
C GLU A 120 22.68 1.09 -1.22
N ASP A 121 22.07 2.28 -1.30
CA ASP A 121 22.13 3.31 -0.26
C ASP A 121 21.05 3.13 0.84
N GLY A 122 20.26 2.06 0.77
CA GLY A 122 19.19 1.78 1.72
C GLY A 122 19.70 1.47 3.13
N ALA A 123 19.02 2.02 4.14
CA ALA A 123 19.42 1.86 5.54
C ALA A 123 19.50 0.39 6.01
N TYR A 124 18.83 -0.51 5.30
CA TYR A 124 18.76 -1.94 5.60
C TYR A 124 19.23 -2.81 4.43
N HIS A 125 20.03 -2.25 3.51
CA HIS A 125 20.59 -2.96 2.36
C HIS A 125 21.41 -4.22 2.76
N GLN A 126 21.97 -4.23 3.94
CA GLN A 126 22.64 -5.39 4.54
C GLN A 126 21.76 -6.65 4.65
N TYR A 127 20.44 -6.51 4.49
CA TYR A 127 19.47 -7.63 4.52
C TYR A 127 18.96 -8.01 3.13
N ALA A 128 19.44 -7.39 2.06
CA ALA A 128 18.96 -7.61 0.68
C ALA A 128 19.14 -9.05 0.18
N ASP A 129 20.10 -9.79 0.75
CA ASP A 129 20.32 -11.21 0.48
C ASP A 129 19.44 -12.15 1.32
N LYS A 130 18.82 -11.63 2.39
CA LYS A 130 18.04 -12.41 3.37
C LYS A 130 16.54 -12.14 3.32
N LEU A 131 16.14 -10.99 2.79
CA LEU A 131 14.74 -10.59 2.65
C LEU A 131 14.32 -10.56 1.19
N THR A 132 13.05 -10.83 0.95
CA THR A 132 12.39 -10.65 -0.34
C THR A 132 11.00 -10.08 -0.14
N TRP A 133 10.36 -9.66 -1.22
CA TRP A 133 9.05 -9.02 -1.18
C TRP A 133 8.15 -9.60 -2.28
N PHE A 134 6.85 -9.77 -1.99
CA PHE A 134 5.85 -10.11 -3.00
C PHE A 134 4.63 -9.19 -2.90
N PRO A 135 4.00 -8.85 -4.03
CA PRO A 135 2.86 -7.94 -4.06
C PRO A 135 1.57 -8.61 -3.59
N TYR A 136 0.65 -7.79 -3.11
CA TYR A 136 -0.73 -8.19 -2.91
C TYR A 136 -1.71 -7.29 -3.68
N LYS A 137 -1.73 -5.99 -3.39
CA LYS A 137 -2.76 -5.07 -3.89
C LYS A 137 -2.21 -3.67 -4.08
N GLY A 138 -2.75 -2.94 -5.07
CA GLY A 138 -2.57 -1.51 -5.21
C GLY A 138 -3.57 -0.75 -4.33
N ILE A 139 -3.09 0.27 -3.62
CA ILE A 139 -3.92 1.24 -2.91
C ILE A 139 -3.89 2.54 -3.67
N GLU A 140 -5.03 2.98 -4.17
CA GLU A 140 -5.16 4.22 -4.92
C GLU A 140 -4.88 5.45 -4.06
N THR A 141 -4.31 6.46 -4.69
CA THR A 141 -4.01 7.75 -4.08
C THR A 141 -4.85 8.84 -4.73
N TYR A 142 -5.58 9.57 -3.91
CA TYR A 142 -6.48 10.65 -4.33
C TYR A 142 -6.01 12.00 -3.81
N PRO A 143 -6.23 13.10 -4.55
CA PRO A 143 -5.96 14.44 -4.05
C PRO A 143 -6.98 14.84 -3.00
N LEU A 144 -6.51 15.56 -1.99
CA LEU A 144 -7.35 16.24 -1.01
C LEU A 144 -7.55 17.70 -1.43
N ILE A 145 -8.75 18.05 -1.88
CA ILE A 145 -9.10 19.42 -2.29
C ILE A 145 -10.05 19.99 -1.24
N HIS A 146 -9.64 21.05 -0.58
CA HIS A 146 -10.47 21.73 0.43
C HIS A 146 -11.76 22.29 -0.18
N LYS A 147 -12.90 22.12 0.51
CA LYS A 147 -14.18 22.65 0.09
C LYS A 147 -14.16 24.17 0.10
N SER A 148 -14.37 24.76 -1.07
CA SER A 148 -14.66 26.19 -1.28
C SER A 148 -15.26 26.34 -2.67
N SER A 149 -16.01 27.43 -2.91
CA SER A 149 -16.60 27.70 -4.21
C SER A 149 -15.56 27.77 -5.34
N THR A 150 -14.39 28.33 -5.07
CA THR A 150 -13.28 28.42 -6.02
C THR A 150 -12.66 27.06 -6.34
N ASN A 151 -12.65 26.15 -5.37
CA ASN A 151 -12.01 24.83 -5.52
C ASN A 151 -12.94 23.80 -6.19
N GLU A 152 -14.23 24.04 -6.30
CA GLU A 152 -15.15 23.14 -7.00
C GLU A 152 -14.88 23.08 -8.51
N GLU A 153 -14.65 24.25 -9.13
CA GLU A 153 -14.26 24.33 -10.55
C GLU A 153 -12.91 23.68 -10.79
N PHE A 154 -11.93 23.95 -9.91
CA PHE A 154 -10.62 23.31 -9.97
C PHE A 154 -10.73 21.80 -9.84
N ALA A 155 -11.52 21.31 -8.91
CA ALA A 155 -11.71 19.88 -8.68
C ALA A 155 -12.31 19.17 -9.91
N LYS A 156 -13.26 19.80 -10.60
CA LYS A 156 -13.85 19.29 -11.84
C LYS A 156 -12.82 19.25 -12.96
N ALA A 157 -12.10 20.35 -13.18
CA ALA A 157 -11.02 20.39 -14.18
C ALA A 157 -9.91 19.38 -13.92
N TYR A 158 -9.61 19.14 -12.62
CA TYR A 158 -8.65 18.12 -12.23
C TYR A 158 -9.13 16.71 -12.62
N ASP A 159 -10.38 16.34 -12.35
CA ASP A 159 -10.91 15.02 -12.70
C ASP A 159 -10.94 14.82 -14.23
N GLU A 160 -11.34 15.83 -14.99
CA GLU A 160 -11.33 15.80 -16.46
C GLU A 160 -9.91 15.57 -16.98
N ALA A 161 -8.91 16.32 -16.46
CA ALA A 161 -7.52 16.16 -16.86
C ALA A 161 -6.94 14.78 -16.51
N ILE A 162 -7.24 14.25 -15.31
CA ILE A 162 -6.78 12.91 -14.92
C ILE A 162 -7.42 11.84 -15.79
N GLN A 163 -8.70 11.98 -16.12
CA GLN A 163 -9.38 11.06 -17.03
C GLN A 163 -8.72 11.05 -18.41
N GLU A 164 -8.46 12.20 -19.02
CA GLU A 164 -7.75 12.31 -20.30
C GLU A 164 -6.37 11.63 -20.25
N LEU A 165 -5.59 11.88 -19.20
CA LEU A 165 -4.26 11.30 -19.01
C LEU A 165 -4.28 9.78 -18.74
N GLN A 166 -5.38 9.27 -18.20
CA GLN A 166 -5.59 7.82 -18.08
C GLN A 166 -5.96 7.19 -19.43
N GLU A 167 -6.87 7.82 -20.17
CA GLU A 167 -7.38 7.33 -21.45
C GLU A 167 -6.30 7.35 -22.55
N ASP A 168 -5.43 8.35 -22.58
CA ASP A 168 -4.33 8.46 -23.54
C ASP A 168 -3.08 7.62 -23.17
N GLY A 169 -3.09 6.99 -22.00
CA GLY A 169 -2.02 6.14 -21.51
C GLY A 169 -0.84 6.89 -20.88
N THR A 170 -0.91 8.21 -20.74
CA THR A 170 0.17 9.02 -20.16
C THR A 170 0.47 8.60 -18.72
N ILE A 171 -0.54 8.36 -17.90
CA ILE A 171 -0.37 7.95 -16.50
C ILE A 171 0.34 6.59 -16.42
N SER A 172 -0.08 5.58 -17.18
CA SER A 172 0.58 4.27 -17.24
C SER A 172 2.03 4.37 -17.72
N LYS A 173 2.30 5.23 -18.71
CA LYS A 173 3.66 5.48 -19.21
C LYS A 173 4.54 6.09 -18.13
N LEU A 174 4.08 7.15 -17.46
CA LEU A 174 4.81 7.79 -16.37
C LEU A 174 5.03 6.83 -15.22
N SER A 175 4.01 6.04 -14.83
CA SER A 175 4.15 5.02 -13.82
C SER A 175 5.27 4.03 -14.16
N THR A 176 5.29 3.51 -15.38
CA THR A 176 6.32 2.59 -15.84
C THR A 176 7.70 3.23 -15.88
N GLU A 177 7.79 4.49 -16.30
CA GLU A 177 9.06 5.23 -16.37
C GLU A 177 9.69 5.46 -14.98
N TYR A 178 8.86 5.84 -13.99
CA TYR A 178 9.36 6.22 -12.66
C TYR A 178 9.38 5.09 -11.63
N PHE A 179 8.53 4.08 -11.78
CA PHE A 179 8.41 2.94 -10.83
C PHE A 179 8.84 1.61 -11.44
N GLY A 180 9.18 1.58 -12.74
CA GLY A 180 9.55 0.35 -13.43
C GLY A 180 8.36 -0.52 -13.84
N GLU A 181 7.13 -0.15 -13.46
CA GLU A 181 5.89 -0.87 -13.75
C GLU A 181 4.67 0.04 -13.67
N ASP A 182 3.55 -0.39 -14.26
CA ASP A 182 2.27 0.29 -14.10
C ASP A 182 1.63 -0.09 -12.76
N VAL A 183 1.73 0.81 -11.76
CA VAL A 183 1.21 0.58 -10.41
C VAL A 183 -0.31 0.42 -10.36
N PHE A 184 -1.05 0.92 -11.36
CA PHE A 184 -2.49 0.76 -11.45
C PHE A 184 -2.91 -0.66 -11.83
N SER A 185 -2.01 -1.48 -12.37
CA SER A 185 -2.28 -2.89 -12.69
C SER A 185 -2.59 -3.73 -11.44
N TYR A 186 -2.19 -3.26 -10.26
CA TYR A 186 -2.46 -3.91 -8.98
C TYR A 186 -3.74 -3.41 -8.29
N VAL A 187 -4.41 -2.41 -8.85
CA VAL A 187 -5.68 -1.91 -8.34
C VAL A 187 -6.79 -2.80 -8.90
N THR A 188 -7.40 -3.60 -8.06
CA THR A 188 -8.60 -4.39 -8.43
C THR A 188 -9.81 -3.46 -8.42
N LYS A 189 -10.52 -3.42 -9.55
CA LYS A 189 -11.81 -2.74 -9.69
C LYS A 189 -12.90 -3.49 -8.95
#